data_88ecb697cfe7ae4364304c71cb9613f0
#
_entry.id   88ecb697cfe7ae4364304c71cb9613f0
#
_cell.length_a   1.000
_cell.length_b   1.000
_cell.length_c   1.000
_cell.angle_alpha   90.00
_cell.angle_beta   90.00
_cell.angle_gamma   90.00
#
_symmetry.space_group_name_H-M   'P 1'
#
loop_
_entity.id
_entity.type
_entity.pdbx_description
1 polymer ?
#
loop_
_entity_poly.entity_id
_entity_poly.type
_entity_poly.pdbx_seq_one_letter_code
_entity_poly.pdbx_strand_id
1 'polypeptide(L)'
;MKPSIISKLHHVSQPILELLPLHWQVKLMSAGRQRFMKEFCLAMHEHNFIPDKKHAVTAWGIIFRTPLMNSAGMFKNGDGYDVVAALGAGGYIGGTSTANSRIGNVRNAIHLPFITLPSSSIAINWLGLPNLGDELLANMLITKRKLAGCPIGWSVMRSPDYTEEDGMQLLINSLWKYHNNPQIDFIEINESCPNIRSGGGNIINRLTMISEKFLKQRKRQLPIIVKLSNDITYASLDEILVAMIKLGFDGINLGNTSIDYLKVKQAVEKRDLPLFEYFTRNYGGGVSGVVLQKTSLNLCAYAANKVAQLIPDYEFHIIRSGGIENAQDL
;
A
#
# COMPACT_ATOMS: atom_id res chain seq x y z
N MET A 1 -11.43 -10.50 -20.95
CA MET A 1 -11.52 -11.91 -20.42
C MET A 1 -11.81 -11.81 -18.93
N LYS A 2 -12.65 -12.68 -18.35
CA LYS A 2 -12.96 -12.60 -16.90
C LYS A 2 -11.66 -12.77 -16.06
N PRO A 3 -11.42 -11.98 -15.01
CA PRO A 3 -10.21 -12.08 -14.17
C PRO A 3 -9.98 -13.49 -13.58
N SER A 4 -11.08 -14.18 -13.22
CA SER A 4 -11.04 -15.56 -12.72
C SER A 4 -10.47 -16.55 -13.75
N ILE A 5 -10.69 -16.31 -15.05
CA ILE A 5 -10.14 -17.14 -16.11
C ILE A 5 -8.64 -16.89 -16.24
N ILE A 6 -8.20 -15.61 -16.16
CA ILE A 6 -6.78 -15.25 -16.20
C ILE A 6 -6.03 -15.90 -15.03
N SER A 7 -6.61 -15.84 -13.83
CA SER A 7 -6.03 -16.47 -12.63
C SER A 7 -5.91 -18.00 -12.79
N LYS A 8 -6.97 -18.66 -13.28
CA LYS A 8 -6.94 -20.11 -13.56
C LYS A 8 -5.90 -20.48 -14.61
N LEU A 9 -5.82 -19.71 -15.72
CA LEU A 9 -4.82 -19.93 -16.77
C LEU A 9 -3.40 -19.76 -16.22
N HIS A 10 -3.16 -18.76 -15.39
CA HIS A 10 -1.86 -18.58 -14.74
C HIS A 10 -1.52 -19.80 -13.87
N HIS A 11 -2.45 -20.26 -13.04
CA HIS A 11 -2.23 -21.42 -12.19
C HIS A 11 -1.93 -22.69 -13.00
N VAL A 12 -2.69 -22.95 -14.06
CA VAL A 12 -2.50 -24.14 -14.93
C VAL A 12 -1.19 -24.03 -15.74
N SER A 13 -0.80 -22.82 -16.13
CA SER A 13 0.44 -22.60 -16.90
C SER A 13 1.71 -22.57 -16.06
N GLN A 14 1.61 -22.54 -14.73
CA GLN A 14 2.75 -22.43 -13.82
C GLN A 14 3.84 -23.47 -14.05
N PRO A 15 3.54 -24.78 -14.21
CA PRO A 15 4.57 -25.78 -14.47
C PRO A 15 5.35 -25.53 -15.78
N ILE A 16 4.66 -24.96 -16.79
CA ILE A 16 5.30 -24.63 -18.09
C ILE A 16 6.17 -23.38 -17.92
N LEU A 17 5.68 -22.38 -17.18
CA LEU A 17 6.44 -21.14 -16.92
C LEU A 17 7.77 -21.44 -16.21
N GLU A 18 7.78 -22.39 -15.28
CA GLU A 18 8.98 -22.76 -14.52
C GLU A 18 10.07 -23.43 -15.39
N LEU A 19 9.72 -23.99 -16.54
CA LEU A 19 10.69 -24.56 -17.50
C LEU A 19 11.40 -23.46 -18.33
N LEU A 20 10.89 -22.23 -18.33
CA LEU A 20 11.48 -21.15 -19.08
C LEU A 20 12.69 -20.55 -18.36
N PRO A 21 13.65 -19.96 -19.10
CA PRO A 21 14.72 -19.17 -18.48
C PRO A 21 14.14 -18.07 -17.57
N LEU A 22 14.80 -17.81 -16.44
CA LEU A 22 14.28 -16.92 -15.36
C LEU A 22 13.90 -15.51 -15.87
N HIS A 23 14.66 -14.96 -16.84
CA HIS A 23 14.31 -13.69 -17.48
C HIS A 23 12.93 -13.72 -18.13
N TRP A 24 12.59 -14.79 -18.85
CA TRP A 24 11.30 -14.95 -19.50
C TRP A 24 10.16 -15.13 -18.50
N GLN A 25 10.42 -15.84 -17.38
CA GLN A 25 9.46 -15.95 -16.29
C GLN A 25 9.10 -14.56 -15.75
N VAL A 26 10.10 -13.72 -15.42
CA VAL A 26 9.84 -12.33 -14.97
C VAL A 26 9.07 -11.54 -16.03
N LYS A 27 9.47 -11.63 -17.30
CA LYS A 27 8.82 -10.90 -18.40
C LYS A 27 7.33 -11.27 -18.53
N LEU A 28 7.02 -12.56 -18.54
CA LEU A 28 5.65 -13.06 -18.70
C LEU A 28 4.79 -12.76 -17.47
N MET A 29 5.31 -12.94 -16.26
CA MET A 29 4.59 -12.60 -15.03
C MET A 29 4.31 -11.09 -14.92
N SER A 30 5.27 -10.25 -15.30
CA SER A 30 5.08 -8.79 -15.31
C SER A 30 3.99 -8.36 -16.29
N ALA A 31 4.01 -8.90 -17.51
CA ALA A 31 2.98 -8.63 -18.51
C ALA A 31 1.61 -9.20 -18.10
N GLY A 32 1.60 -10.40 -17.54
CA GLY A 32 0.41 -11.07 -17.02
C GLY A 32 -0.27 -10.25 -15.91
N ARG A 33 0.52 -9.73 -14.96
CA ARG A 33 0.00 -8.83 -13.92
C ARG A 33 -0.65 -7.58 -14.50
N GLN A 34 0.00 -6.91 -15.44
CA GLN A 34 -0.56 -5.70 -16.06
C GLN A 34 -1.88 -6.00 -16.76
N ARG A 35 -1.95 -7.12 -17.50
CA ARG A 35 -3.18 -7.58 -18.14
C ARG A 35 -4.27 -7.91 -17.12
N PHE A 36 -3.93 -8.66 -16.08
CA PHE A 36 -4.86 -9.01 -15.00
C PHE A 36 -5.45 -7.76 -14.35
N MET A 37 -4.61 -6.80 -13.95
CA MET A 37 -5.07 -5.57 -13.32
C MET A 37 -6.03 -4.78 -14.21
N LYS A 38 -5.72 -4.66 -15.49
CA LYS A 38 -6.61 -3.98 -16.45
C LYS A 38 -7.97 -4.68 -16.54
N GLU A 39 -8.01 -5.99 -16.71
CA GLU A 39 -9.25 -6.75 -16.80
C GLU A 39 -10.01 -6.75 -15.46
N PHE A 40 -9.29 -6.78 -14.32
CA PHE A 40 -9.88 -6.73 -12.99
C PHE A 40 -10.61 -5.40 -12.74
N CYS A 41 -10.00 -4.28 -13.09
CA CYS A 41 -10.62 -2.95 -12.95
C CYS A 41 -11.84 -2.76 -13.86
N LEU A 42 -11.90 -3.47 -14.99
CA LEU A 42 -13.01 -3.44 -15.93
C LEU A 42 -14.07 -4.51 -15.64
N ALA A 43 -13.83 -5.41 -14.68
CA ALA A 43 -14.76 -6.48 -14.38
C ALA A 43 -16.07 -5.91 -13.83
N MET A 44 -17.17 -6.23 -14.48
CA MET A 44 -18.51 -6.00 -13.93
C MET A 44 -18.84 -7.17 -13.00
N HIS A 45 -19.20 -6.88 -11.77
CA HIS A 45 -19.72 -7.89 -10.85
C HIS A 45 -21.23 -7.95 -10.98
N GLU A 46 -21.76 -9.14 -11.30
CA GLU A 46 -23.20 -9.40 -11.46
C GLU A 46 -23.94 -9.21 -10.13
N HIS A 47 -23.22 -9.39 -9.00
CA HIS A 47 -23.77 -9.24 -7.66
C HIS A 47 -22.81 -8.44 -6.78
N ASN A 48 -23.34 -7.43 -6.10
CA ASN A 48 -22.65 -6.73 -5.05
C ASN A 48 -22.74 -7.54 -3.76
N PHE A 49 -21.61 -7.90 -3.17
CA PHE A 49 -21.58 -8.45 -1.83
C PHE A 49 -21.88 -7.32 -0.82
N ILE A 50 -22.94 -7.47 -0.06
CA ILE A 50 -23.32 -6.53 1.00
C ILE A 50 -22.95 -7.16 2.34
N PRO A 51 -21.92 -6.66 3.04
CA PRO A 51 -21.56 -7.17 4.36
C PRO A 51 -22.69 -6.98 5.37
N ASP A 52 -22.77 -7.88 6.36
CA ASP A 52 -23.66 -7.70 7.51
C ASP A 52 -23.25 -6.44 8.29
N LYS A 53 -24.21 -5.64 8.70
CA LYS A 53 -24.01 -4.38 9.44
C LYS A 53 -23.24 -4.57 10.76
N LYS A 54 -23.28 -5.76 11.37
CA LYS A 54 -22.50 -6.08 12.58
C LYS A 54 -20.98 -6.01 12.37
N HIS A 55 -20.51 -6.08 11.13
CA HIS A 55 -19.09 -5.95 10.80
C HIS A 55 -18.65 -4.50 10.54
N ALA A 56 -19.58 -3.55 10.59
CA ALA A 56 -19.23 -2.14 10.43
C ALA A 56 -18.39 -1.65 11.61
N VAL A 57 -17.39 -0.84 11.29
CA VAL A 57 -16.54 -0.17 12.26
C VAL A 57 -16.53 1.33 11.99
N THR A 58 -16.36 2.12 13.05
CA THR A 58 -16.20 3.57 12.93
C THR A 58 -14.79 3.94 13.38
N ALA A 59 -14.10 4.71 12.57
CA ALA A 59 -12.82 5.30 12.89
C ALA A 59 -12.79 6.75 12.38
N TRP A 60 -12.31 7.68 13.19
CA TRP A 60 -12.27 9.13 12.87
C TRP A 60 -13.65 9.71 12.51
N GLY A 61 -14.74 9.17 13.07
CA GLY A 61 -16.09 9.54 12.69
C GLY A 61 -16.53 9.02 11.30
N ILE A 62 -15.70 8.26 10.60
CA ILE A 62 -15.97 7.67 9.29
C ILE A 62 -16.48 6.24 9.46
N ILE A 63 -17.60 5.90 8.80
CA ILE A 63 -18.16 4.55 8.84
C ILE A 63 -17.54 3.69 7.74
N PHE A 64 -16.91 2.60 8.13
CA PHE A 64 -16.43 1.52 7.29
C PHE A 64 -17.38 0.34 7.44
N ARG A 65 -18.03 -0.14 6.39
CA ARG A 65 -18.99 -1.26 6.48
C ARG A 65 -18.35 -2.62 6.83
N THR A 66 -17.02 -2.72 6.72
CA THR A 66 -16.17 -3.79 7.26
C THR A 66 -14.80 -3.22 7.61
N PRO A 67 -13.99 -3.86 8.47
CA PRO A 67 -12.62 -3.41 8.75
C PRO A 67 -11.63 -3.73 7.62
N LEU A 68 -12.09 -4.29 6.49
CA LEU A 68 -11.24 -4.74 5.39
C LEU A 68 -11.16 -3.70 4.29
N MET A 69 -9.94 -3.44 3.84
CA MET A 69 -9.62 -2.53 2.73
C MET A 69 -8.55 -3.15 1.83
N ASN A 70 -8.48 -2.72 0.57
CA ASN A 70 -7.29 -2.99 -0.23
C ASN A 70 -6.12 -2.15 0.26
N SER A 71 -4.90 -2.65 0.17
CA SER A 71 -3.70 -1.85 0.42
C SER A 71 -3.39 -0.92 -0.75
N ALA A 72 -2.84 0.26 -0.46
CA ALA A 72 -2.25 1.14 -1.47
C ALA A 72 -1.19 0.39 -2.30
N GLY A 73 -1.07 0.75 -3.56
CA GLY A 73 -0.16 0.10 -4.50
C GLY A 73 -0.83 -0.90 -5.46
N MET A 74 -2.03 -1.36 -5.15
CA MET A 74 -2.83 -2.19 -6.05
C MET A 74 -3.45 -1.34 -7.17
N PHE A 75 -4.14 -0.26 -6.82
CA PHE A 75 -4.85 0.64 -7.73
C PHE A 75 -4.21 2.02 -7.74
N LYS A 76 -3.27 2.22 -8.66
CA LYS A 76 -2.38 3.39 -8.66
C LYS A 76 -3.07 4.70 -9.03
N ASN A 77 -4.09 4.63 -9.88
CA ASN A 77 -4.71 5.79 -10.50
C ASN A 77 -6.19 5.97 -10.13
N GLY A 78 -6.62 5.40 -9.01
CA GLY A 78 -8.03 5.49 -8.58
C GLY A 78 -8.99 4.57 -9.32
N ASP A 79 -8.47 3.72 -10.19
CA ASP A 79 -9.18 2.62 -10.81
C ASP A 79 -9.51 1.52 -9.79
N GLY A 80 -10.44 0.65 -10.09
CA GLY A 80 -10.80 -0.49 -9.23
C GLY A 80 -11.68 -0.18 -8.02
N TYR A 81 -12.04 1.09 -7.75
CA TYR A 81 -12.94 1.42 -6.65
C TYR A 81 -14.25 0.62 -6.69
N ASP A 82 -14.92 0.64 -7.85
CA ASP A 82 -16.23 0.01 -8.00
C ASP A 82 -16.15 -1.51 -7.80
N VAL A 83 -15.05 -2.12 -8.25
CA VAL A 83 -14.80 -3.56 -8.07
C VAL A 83 -14.56 -3.90 -6.60
N VAL A 84 -13.69 -3.16 -5.93
CA VAL A 84 -13.37 -3.35 -4.51
C VAL A 84 -14.62 -3.15 -3.65
N ALA A 85 -15.38 -2.10 -3.92
CA ALA A 85 -16.64 -1.84 -3.26
C ALA A 85 -17.66 -2.95 -3.52
N ALA A 86 -17.82 -3.43 -4.76
CA ALA A 86 -18.73 -4.54 -5.08
C ALA A 86 -18.35 -5.85 -4.38
N LEU A 87 -17.06 -6.07 -4.11
CA LEU A 87 -16.57 -7.22 -3.36
C LEU A 87 -16.77 -7.12 -1.83
N GLY A 88 -17.35 -6.02 -1.34
CA GLY A 88 -17.71 -5.88 0.08
C GLY A 88 -16.65 -5.20 0.94
N ALA A 89 -15.61 -4.63 0.37
CA ALA A 89 -14.61 -3.88 1.15
C ALA A 89 -15.26 -2.73 1.93
N GLY A 90 -14.82 -2.52 3.16
CA GLY A 90 -15.25 -1.42 4.01
C GLY A 90 -14.58 -0.10 3.70
N GLY A 91 -13.53 -0.09 2.90
CA GLY A 91 -12.85 1.11 2.44
C GLY A 91 -11.97 0.81 1.24
N TYR A 92 -11.53 1.86 0.58
CA TYR A 92 -10.65 1.79 -0.58
C TYR A 92 -9.45 2.72 -0.36
N ILE A 93 -8.25 2.25 -0.68
CA ILE A 93 -7.05 3.08 -0.69
C ILE A 93 -6.46 3.08 -2.10
N GLY A 94 -6.55 4.23 -2.77
CA GLY A 94 -5.89 4.46 -4.06
C GLY A 94 -4.44 4.91 -3.91
N GLY A 95 -3.69 4.94 -5.00
CA GLY A 95 -2.28 5.33 -5.00
C GLY A 95 -1.35 4.11 -4.74
N THR A 96 -0.13 4.29 -4.31
CA THR A 96 0.57 5.52 -3.91
C THR A 96 0.90 6.38 -5.13
N SER A 97 0.59 7.65 -5.06
CA SER A 97 0.91 8.64 -6.08
C SER A 97 2.03 9.58 -5.61
N THR A 98 2.56 10.34 -6.54
CA THR A 98 3.59 11.36 -6.35
C THR A 98 3.15 12.65 -7.04
N ALA A 99 3.72 13.79 -6.65
CA ALA A 99 3.34 15.09 -7.20
C ALA A 99 3.32 15.11 -8.73
N ASN A 100 4.35 14.54 -9.34
CA ASN A 100 4.45 14.40 -10.79
C ASN A 100 4.22 12.94 -11.24
N SER A 101 3.78 12.76 -12.47
CA SER A 101 3.58 11.44 -13.06
C SER A 101 4.88 10.64 -13.15
N ARG A 102 4.76 9.33 -13.01
CA ARG A 102 5.87 8.39 -13.14
C ARG A 102 5.45 7.20 -13.98
N ILE A 103 6.31 6.81 -14.91
CA ILE A 103 6.08 5.60 -15.73
C ILE A 103 6.39 4.30 -14.96
N GLY A 104 7.07 4.41 -13.81
CA GLY A 104 7.58 3.27 -13.05
C GLY A 104 8.91 2.75 -13.58
N ASN A 105 9.34 1.64 -12.99
CA ASN A 105 10.64 1.05 -13.28
C ASN A 105 10.62 0.21 -14.57
N VAL A 106 11.70 0.34 -15.33
CA VAL A 106 11.98 -0.46 -16.53
C VAL A 106 13.41 -0.99 -16.46
N ARG A 107 13.62 -2.28 -16.68
CA ARG A 107 14.94 -2.89 -16.78
C ARG A 107 14.90 -4.10 -17.71
N ASN A 108 15.89 -4.23 -18.60
CA ASN A 108 15.99 -5.33 -19.55
C ASN A 108 14.72 -5.47 -20.43
N ALA A 109 14.15 -4.34 -20.88
CA ALA A 109 12.90 -4.26 -21.62
C ALA A 109 11.67 -4.87 -20.89
N ILE A 110 11.75 -5.03 -19.57
CA ILE A 110 10.62 -5.42 -18.72
C ILE A 110 10.11 -4.18 -18.00
N HIS A 111 8.86 -3.83 -18.28
CA HIS A 111 8.15 -2.75 -17.60
C HIS A 111 7.48 -3.27 -16.33
N LEU A 112 7.62 -2.52 -15.24
CA LEU A 112 6.99 -2.82 -13.96
C LEU A 112 7.29 -4.26 -13.47
N PRO A 113 8.56 -4.61 -13.25
CA PRO A 113 8.96 -5.96 -12.90
C PRO A 113 8.21 -6.52 -11.70
N PHE A 114 7.69 -7.73 -11.88
CA PHE A 114 6.85 -8.42 -10.90
C PHE A 114 6.96 -9.93 -11.08
N ILE A 115 6.98 -10.64 -9.97
CA ILE A 115 6.86 -12.11 -9.95
C ILE A 115 5.92 -12.57 -8.83
N THR A 116 5.39 -13.77 -9.01
CA THR A 116 4.77 -14.58 -7.96
C THR A 116 5.63 -15.81 -7.71
N LEU A 117 5.66 -16.25 -6.46
CA LEU A 117 6.32 -17.44 -5.97
C LEU A 117 5.24 -18.31 -5.31
N PRO A 118 4.50 -19.10 -6.10
CA PRO A 118 3.25 -19.73 -5.62
C PRO A 118 3.46 -20.74 -4.52
N SER A 119 4.55 -21.52 -4.56
CA SER A 119 4.84 -22.52 -3.53
C SER A 119 5.10 -21.87 -2.17
N SER A 120 5.57 -20.63 -2.16
CA SER A 120 5.88 -19.84 -0.96
C SER A 120 4.76 -18.87 -0.59
N SER A 121 3.70 -18.73 -1.39
CA SER A 121 2.67 -17.68 -1.24
C SER A 121 3.26 -16.26 -1.10
N ILE A 122 4.23 -15.96 -1.96
CA ILE A 122 4.98 -14.70 -1.98
C ILE A 122 4.80 -14.01 -3.33
N ALA A 123 4.77 -12.68 -3.33
CA ALA A 123 4.93 -11.87 -4.52
C ALA A 123 6.04 -10.83 -4.31
N ILE A 124 6.80 -10.53 -5.37
CA ILE A 124 7.86 -9.52 -5.34
C ILE A 124 7.63 -8.53 -6.47
N ASN A 125 7.78 -7.26 -6.17
CA ASN A 125 7.58 -6.20 -7.16
C ASN A 125 8.66 -5.11 -7.09
N TRP A 126 9.04 -4.61 -8.26
CA TRP A 126 9.91 -3.45 -8.42
C TRP A 126 9.24 -2.44 -9.35
N LEU A 127 8.06 -1.94 -8.95
CA LEU A 127 7.19 -1.14 -9.83
C LEU A 127 7.66 0.30 -10.00
N GLY A 128 8.30 0.92 -8.99
CA GLY A 128 8.81 2.29 -9.09
C GLY A 128 7.74 3.37 -9.08
N LEU A 129 6.63 3.15 -8.36
CA LEU A 129 5.55 4.12 -8.19
C LEU A 129 4.92 4.64 -9.51
N PRO A 130 4.50 3.77 -10.46
CA PRO A 130 3.83 4.25 -11.66
C PRO A 130 2.52 4.94 -11.28
N ASN A 131 2.33 6.19 -11.70
CA ASN A 131 1.11 6.97 -11.45
C ASN A 131 1.02 8.18 -12.38
N LEU A 132 -0.18 8.78 -12.49
CA LEU A 132 -0.46 9.90 -13.40
C LEU A 132 -0.11 11.29 -12.82
N GLY A 133 0.37 11.35 -11.59
CA GLY A 133 0.63 12.59 -10.86
C GLY A 133 -0.60 13.13 -10.12
N ASP A 134 -0.34 13.78 -8.97
CA ASP A 134 -1.39 14.16 -8.02
C ASP A 134 -2.37 15.20 -8.56
N GLU A 135 -1.94 16.08 -9.49
CA GLU A 135 -2.83 17.06 -10.12
C GLU A 135 -3.96 16.37 -10.91
N LEU A 136 -3.58 15.48 -11.82
CA LEU A 136 -4.56 14.77 -12.64
C LEU A 136 -5.43 13.83 -11.80
N LEU A 137 -4.80 13.11 -10.86
CA LEU A 137 -5.49 12.15 -10.02
C LEU A 137 -6.51 12.81 -9.07
N ALA A 138 -6.16 13.93 -8.44
CA ALA A 138 -7.10 14.67 -7.61
C ALA A 138 -8.31 15.14 -8.41
N ASN A 139 -8.10 15.65 -9.64
CA ASN A 139 -9.19 16.08 -10.52
C ASN A 139 -10.08 14.90 -10.96
N MET A 140 -9.50 13.75 -11.30
CA MET A 140 -10.26 12.53 -11.67
C MET A 140 -11.14 12.03 -10.51
N LEU A 141 -10.69 12.17 -9.27
CA LEU A 141 -11.41 11.70 -8.09
C LEU A 141 -12.61 12.57 -7.71
N ILE A 142 -12.66 13.84 -8.11
CA ILE A 142 -13.77 14.76 -7.78
C ILE A 142 -15.12 14.19 -8.25
N THR A 143 -15.15 13.52 -9.39
CA THR A 143 -16.36 12.95 -9.99
C THR A 143 -16.69 11.53 -9.52
N LYS A 144 -15.86 10.95 -8.64
CA LYS A 144 -16.03 9.57 -8.19
C LYS A 144 -17.24 9.45 -7.28
N ARG A 145 -18.20 8.62 -7.66
CA ARG A 145 -19.36 8.32 -6.81
C ARG A 145 -18.97 7.28 -5.75
N LYS A 146 -19.07 7.66 -4.47
CA LYS A 146 -18.82 6.75 -3.36
C LYS A 146 -20.02 5.87 -3.05
N LEU A 147 -19.75 4.61 -2.71
CA LEU A 147 -20.72 3.72 -2.12
C LEU A 147 -20.77 3.93 -0.60
N ALA A 148 -21.97 3.94 -0.04
CA ALA A 148 -22.17 4.12 1.40
C ALA A 148 -21.39 3.08 2.23
N GLY A 149 -20.64 3.54 3.23
CA GLY A 149 -19.79 2.69 4.06
C GLY A 149 -18.53 2.16 3.38
N CYS A 150 -18.14 2.72 2.23
CA CYS A 150 -16.87 2.44 1.57
C CYS A 150 -16.13 3.76 1.26
N PRO A 151 -15.55 4.41 2.28
CA PRO A 151 -14.78 5.64 2.13
C PRO A 151 -13.56 5.46 1.24
N ILE A 152 -13.07 6.58 0.69
CA ILE A 152 -11.89 6.62 -0.16
C ILE A 152 -10.72 7.22 0.63
N GLY A 153 -9.71 6.40 0.89
CA GLY A 153 -8.38 6.83 1.28
C GLY A 153 -7.47 7.05 0.06
N TRP A 154 -6.51 7.94 0.21
CA TRP A 154 -5.53 8.19 -0.84
C TRP A 154 -4.11 8.14 -0.29
N SER A 155 -3.27 7.32 -0.90
CA SER A 155 -1.87 7.17 -0.51
C SER A 155 -0.98 8.08 -1.35
N VAL A 156 -0.19 8.91 -0.70
CA VAL A 156 0.77 9.83 -1.31
C VAL A 156 2.19 9.57 -0.81
N MET A 157 3.17 9.91 -1.61
CA MET A 157 4.57 9.78 -1.25
C MET A 157 5.40 10.92 -1.80
N ARG A 158 6.44 11.31 -1.07
CA ARG A 158 7.49 12.17 -1.59
C ARG A 158 8.14 11.51 -2.82
N SER A 159 8.21 12.24 -3.93
CA SER A 159 8.85 11.71 -5.13
C SER A 159 10.35 11.49 -4.91
N PRO A 160 10.88 10.30 -5.25
CA PRO A 160 12.31 10.04 -5.15
C PRO A 160 13.16 10.74 -6.23
N ASP A 161 12.52 11.42 -7.18
CA ASP A 161 13.19 12.09 -8.30
C ASP A 161 13.69 13.49 -7.96
N TYR A 162 13.40 13.98 -6.75
CA TYR A 162 13.74 15.31 -6.27
C TYR A 162 14.63 15.25 -5.03
N THR A 163 15.27 16.38 -4.71
CA THR A 163 15.93 16.57 -3.42
C THR A 163 14.95 16.33 -2.27
N GLU A 164 15.43 16.16 -1.06
CA GLU A 164 14.56 15.99 0.10
C GLU A 164 13.66 17.22 0.31
N GLU A 165 14.23 18.40 0.22
CA GLU A 165 13.52 19.67 0.40
C GLU A 165 12.44 19.90 -0.65
N ASP A 166 12.82 19.85 -1.94
CA ASP A 166 11.86 20.00 -3.04
C ASP A 166 10.77 18.94 -3.01
N GLY A 167 11.16 17.69 -2.78
CA GLY A 167 10.23 16.58 -2.69
C GLY A 167 9.24 16.72 -1.53
N MET A 168 9.67 17.26 -0.39
CA MET A 168 8.78 17.55 0.75
C MET A 168 7.83 18.72 0.45
N GLN A 169 8.30 19.77 -0.21
CA GLN A 169 7.42 20.86 -0.61
C GLN A 169 6.35 20.38 -1.60
N LEU A 170 6.73 19.54 -2.56
CA LEU A 170 5.81 18.91 -3.51
C LEU A 170 4.79 17.99 -2.80
N LEU A 171 5.23 17.19 -1.82
CA LEU A 171 4.33 16.35 -1.01
C LEU A 171 3.30 17.20 -0.26
N ILE A 172 3.71 18.30 0.36
CA ILE A 172 2.80 19.20 1.08
C ILE A 172 1.76 19.79 0.11
N ASN A 173 2.18 20.20 -1.09
CA ASN A 173 1.26 20.66 -2.11
C ASN A 173 0.25 19.57 -2.52
N SER A 174 0.69 18.32 -2.61
CA SER A 174 -0.18 17.16 -2.87
C SER A 174 -1.19 16.94 -1.75
N LEU A 175 -0.77 17.05 -0.48
CA LEU A 175 -1.67 16.95 0.67
C LEU A 175 -2.78 18.00 0.60
N TRP A 176 -2.47 19.23 0.22
CA TRP A 176 -3.46 20.30 0.03
C TRP A 176 -4.43 20.00 -1.12
N LYS A 177 -3.97 19.42 -2.24
CA LYS A 177 -4.84 19.02 -3.36
C LYS A 177 -5.89 18.00 -2.90
N TYR A 178 -5.46 16.96 -2.20
CA TYR A 178 -6.37 15.93 -1.69
C TYR A 178 -7.22 16.40 -0.52
N HIS A 179 -6.71 17.31 0.32
CA HIS A 179 -7.52 17.95 1.36
C HIS A 179 -8.69 18.74 0.77
N ASN A 180 -8.49 19.41 -0.35
CA ASN A 180 -9.53 20.18 -1.03
C ASN A 180 -10.48 19.31 -1.87
N ASN A 181 -10.21 18.02 -2.01
CA ASN A 181 -11.07 17.09 -2.72
C ASN A 181 -12.10 16.46 -1.76
N PRO A 182 -13.42 16.75 -1.93
CA PRO A 182 -14.46 16.27 -1.01
C PRO A 182 -14.68 14.75 -1.08
N GLN A 183 -14.15 14.08 -2.10
CA GLN A 183 -14.28 12.63 -2.23
C GLN A 183 -13.26 11.86 -1.39
N ILE A 184 -12.21 12.52 -0.93
CA ILE A 184 -11.17 11.90 -0.09
C ILE A 184 -11.59 11.97 1.37
N ASP A 185 -11.66 10.83 2.03
CA ASP A 185 -12.08 10.69 3.42
C ASP A 185 -10.90 10.60 4.40
N PHE A 186 -9.74 10.10 3.95
CA PHE A 186 -8.48 10.10 4.71
C PHE A 186 -7.27 10.03 3.77
N ILE A 187 -6.09 10.39 4.27
CA ILE A 187 -4.83 10.32 3.49
C ILE A 187 -3.85 9.40 4.19
N GLU A 188 -3.18 8.55 3.41
CA GLU A 188 -2.04 7.74 3.84
C GLU A 188 -0.75 8.34 3.28
N ILE A 189 0.18 8.72 4.16
CA ILE A 189 1.53 9.13 3.76
C ILE A 189 2.42 7.90 3.77
N ASN A 190 2.98 7.53 2.63
CA ASN A 190 3.82 6.37 2.49
C ASN A 190 5.29 6.73 2.78
N GLU A 191 5.76 6.45 4.00
CA GLU A 191 7.15 6.67 4.46
C GLU A 191 8.02 5.40 4.39
N SER A 192 7.55 4.39 3.67
CA SER A 192 8.20 3.08 3.61
C SER A 192 9.07 2.86 2.37
N CYS A 193 9.68 3.91 1.81
CA CYS A 193 10.50 3.75 0.62
C CYS A 193 11.77 2.92 0.94
N PRO A 194 11.95 1.76 0.33
CA PRO A 194 13.13 0.92 0.54
C PRO A 194 14.46 1.58 0.10
N ASN A 195 14.38 2.65 -0.68
CA ASN A 195 15.54 3.41 -1.14
C ASN A 195 15.99 4.50 -0.16
N ILE A 196 15.27 4.72 0.94
CA ILE A 196 15.65 5.68 1.98
C ILE A 196 16.24 4.89 3.16
N ARG A 197 17.52 4.55 3.09
CA ARG A 197 18.32 4.05 4.22
C ARG A 197 18.64 5.15 5.24
N SER A 198 17.73 6.07 5.47
CA SER A 198 17.89 7.08 6.50
C SER A 198 17.28 6.57 7.80
N GLY A 199 18.02 6.58 8.88
CA GLY A 199 17.53 6.21 10.21
C GLY A 199 16.30 7.02 10.62
N GLY A 200 15.62 6.60 11.68
CA GLY A 200 14.35 7.18 12.17
C GLY A 200 14.34 8.71 12.28
N GLY A 201 15.49 9.35 12.52
CA GLY A 201 15.62 10.81 12.63
C GLY A 201 15.12 11.58 11.39
N ASN A 202 15.39 11.11 10.19
CA ASN A 202 14.88 11.76 8.98
C ASN A 202 13.36 11.64 8.82
N ILE A 203 12.76 10.54 9.26
CA ILE A 203 11.29 10.37 9.24
C ILE A 203 10.65 11.40 10.17
N ILE A 204 11.13 11.54 11.40
CA ILE A 204 10.58 12.48 12.38
C ILE A 204 10.64 13.92 11.87
N ASN A 205 11.76 14.33 11.26
CA ASN A 205 11.89 15.66 10.66
C ASN A 205 10.86 15.90 9.55
N ARG A 206 10.63 14.92 8.69
CA ARG A 206 9.60 15.01 7.64
C ARG A 206 8.19 15.09 8.24
N LEU A 207 7.88 14.28 9.25
CA LEU A 207 6.61 14.33 9.95
C LEU A 207 6.41 15.68 10.65
N THR A 208 7.44 16.25 11.24
CA THR A 208 7.40 17.59 11.84
C THR A 208 7.07 18.65 10.79
N MET A 209 7.74 18.62 9.63
CA MET A 209 7.44 19.55 8.54
C MET A 209 5.99 19.41 8.03
N ILE A 210 5.48 18.19 7.91
CA ILE A 210 4.08 17.94 7.51
C ILE A 210 3.13 18.48 8.56
N SER A 211 3.40 18.26 9.85
CA SER A 211 2.59 18.79 10.93
C SER A 211 2.52 20.33 10.88
N GLU A 212 3.65 20.99 10.75
CA GLU A 212 3.71 22.45 10.75
C GLU A 212 3.08 23.10 9.50
N LYS A 213 3.35 22.54 8.32
CA LYS A 213 2.93 23.12 7.05
C LYS A 213 1.57 22.64 6.57
N PHE A 214 1.02 21.58 7.18
CA PHE A 214 -0.27 21.03 6.76
C PHE A 214 -1.20 20.73 7.93
N LEU A 215 -0.86 19.84 8.89
CA LEU A 215 -1.81 19.39 9.93
C LEU A 215 -2.36 20.55 10.77
N LYS A 216 -1.48 21.46 11.22
CA LYS A 216 -1.88 22.63 12.02
C LYS A 216 -2.68 23.68 11.23
N GLN A 217 -2.66 23.61 9.90
CA GLN A 217 -3.30 24.60 9.02
C GLN A 217 -4.53 24.05 8.29
N ARG A 218 -4.78 22.72 8.35
CA ARG A 218 -5.92 22.09 7.68
C ARG A 218 -7.24 22.66 8.20
N LYS A 219 -8.18 22.96 7.29
CA LYS A 219 -9.48 23.57 7.64
C LYS A 219 -10.55 22.52 7.96
N ARG A 220 -10.47 21.33 7.39
CA ARG A 220 -11.40 20.23 7.67
C ARG A 220 -10.67 19.11 8.42
N GLN A 221 -11.41 18.40 9.24
CA GLN A 221 -10.96 17.13 9.84
C GLN A 221 -10.80 16.10 8.72
N LEU A 222 -9.56 15.89 8.30
CA LEU A 222 -9.17 14.88 7.33
C LEU A 222 -8.10 14.01 7.99
N PRO A 223 -8.41 12.76 8.34
CA PRO A 223 -7.44 11.88 8.99
C PRO A 223 -6.20 11.67 8.13
N ILE A 224 -5.03 11.79 8.75
CA ILE A 224 -3.73 11.57 8.13
C ILE A 224 -3.02 10.46 8.85
N ILE A 225 -2.81 9.35 8.15
CA ILE A 225 -2.08 8.20 8.66
C ILE A 225 -0.72 8.07 7.98
N VAL A 226 0.23 7.42 8.64
CA VAL A 226 1.57 7.18 8.09
C VAL A 226 1.77 5.69 7.90
N LYS A 227 2.18 5.28 6.70
CA LYS A 227 2.49 3.89 6.40
C LYS A 227 3.99 3.63 6.50
N LEU A 228 4.35 2.63 7.30
CA LEU A 228 5.73 2.22 7.55
C LEU A 228 5.99 0.80 7.02
N SER A 229 7.28 0.48 6.81
CA SER A 229 7.74 -0.84 6.40
C SER A 229 7.55 -1.89 7.50
N ASN A 230 7.41 -3.15 7.10
CA ASN A 230 7.50 -4.29 8.01
C ASN A 230 8.93 -4.51 8.58
N ASP A 231 9.93 -3.88 7.99
CA ASP A 231 11.34 -4.00 8.41
C ASP A 231 11.72 -2.99 9.50
N ILE A 232 10.76 -2.22 10.02
CA ILE A 232 11.01 -1.26 11.10
C ILE A 232 11.34 -1.98 12.40
N THR A 233 12.31 -1.46 13.15
CA THR A 233 12.63 -1.96 14.48
C THR A 233 11.65 -1.44 15.53
N TYR A 234 11.45 -2.17 16.64
CA TYR A 234 10.59 -1.70 17.72
C TYR A 234 11.07 -0.37 18.32
N ALA A 235 12.38 -0.17 18.45
CA ALA A 235 12.94 1.09 18.96
C ALA A 235 12.59 2.27 18.05
N SER A 236 12.76 2.13 16.74
CA SER A 236 12.36 3.18 15.78
C SER A 236 10.85 3.40 15.75
N LEU A 237 10.06 2.31 15.90
CA LEU A 237 8.60 2.42 15.97
C LEU A 237 8.16 3.21 17.21
N ASP A 238 8.79 3.00 18.37
CA ASP A 238 8.52 3.77 19.59
C ASP A 238 8.74 5.27 19.40
N GLU A 239 9.91 5.64 18.85
CA GLU A 239 10.24 7.05 18.61
C GLU A 239 9.24 7.70 17.64
N ILE A 240 8.89 6.99 16.56
CA ILE A 240 7.96 7.48 15.56
C ILE A 240 6.54 7.60 16.14
N LEU A 241 6.03 6.62 16.91
CA LEU A 241 4.71 6.70 17.53
C LEU A 241 4.59 7.88 18.49
N VAL A 242 5.61 8.09 19.34
CA VAL A 242 5.65 9.26 20.24
C VAL A 242 5.63 10.56 19.46
N ALA A 243 6.42 10.65 18.38
CA ALA A 243 6.46 11.83 17.53
C ALA A 243 5.11 12.05 16.82
N MET A 244 4.53 11.01 16.22
CA MET A 244 3.26 11.11 15.51
C MET A 244 2.11 11.61 16.38
N ILE A 245 1.99 11.06 17.60
CA ILE A 245 0.96 11.49 18.56
C ILE A 245 1.15 12.96 18.95
N LYS A 246 2.39 13.36 19.30
CA LYS A 246 2.70 14.76 19.62
C LYS A 246 2.47 15.74 18.47
N LEU A 247 2.64 15.27 17.23
CA LEU A 247 2.50 16.08 16.02
C LEU A 247 1.07 16.13 15.48
N GLY A 248 0.14 15.33 16.02
CA GLY A 248 -1.29 15.35 15.66
C GLY A 248 -1.62 14.52 14.42
N PHE A 249 -0.91 13.42 14.16
CA PHE A 249 -1.29 12.42 13.17
C PHE A 249 -2.40 11.52 13.71
N ASP A 250 -3.27 11.06 12.84
CA ASP A 250 -4.50 10.36 13.23
C ASP A 250 -4.35 8.82 13.25
N GLY A 251 -3.21 8.28 12.83
CA GLY A 251 -2.98 6.83 12.87
C GLY A 251 -1.76 6.37 12.08
N ILE A 252 -1.53 5.06 12.15
CA ILE A 252 -0.40 4.39 11.51
C ILE A 252 -0.87 3.16 10.73
N ASN A 253 -0.30 2.93 9.56
CA ASN A 253 -0.44 1.68 8.82
C ASN A 253 0.87 0.90 8.89
N LEU A 254 0.86 -0.24 9.59
CA LEU A 254 2.02 -1.12 9.74
C LEU A 254 1.89 -2.29 8.79
N GLY A 255 2.84 -2.34 7.87
CA GLY A 255 2.94 -3.38 6.89
C GLY A 255 3.00 -2.88 5.46
N ASN A 256 4.17 -2.42 5.03
CA ASN A 256 4.51 -2.38 3.61
C ASN A 256 5.36 -3.61 3.27
N THR A 257 5.81 -3.69 2.04
CA THR A 257 6.71 -4.77 1.58
C THR A 257 8.02 -4.79 2.35
N SER A 258 8.61 -5.97 2.49
CA SER A 258 9.93 -6.17 3.11
C SER A 258 11.03 -6.18 2.04
N ILE A 259 12.21 -5.68 2.40
CA ILE A 259 13.45 -5.80 1.64
C ILE A 259 14.53 -6.57 2.41
N ASP A 260 14.19 -7.13 3.56
CA ASP A 260 15.07 -8.04 4.29
C ASP A 260 15.09 -9.42 3.62
N TYR A 261 15.78 -9.49 2.48
CA TYR A 261 15.85 -10.72 1.67
C TYR A 261 16.50 -11.87 2.41
N LEU A 262 17.38 -11.62 3.39
CA LEU A 262 18.02 -12.70 4.17
C LEU A 262 16.98 -13.38 5.06
N LYS A 263 16.14 -12.60 5.72
CA LYS A 263 15.04 -13.12 6.54
C LYS A 263 13.97 -13.79 5.69
N VAL A 264 13.54 -13.13 4.62
CA VAL A 264 12.51 -13.66 3.70
C VAL A 264 12.94 -14.98 3.08
N LYS A 265 14.21 -15.09 2.65
CA LYS A 265 14.76 -16.29 2.00
C LYS A 265 14.58 -17.57 2.85
N GLN A 266 14.57 -17.45 4.18
CA GLN A 266 14.37 -18.60 5.07
C GLN A 266 12.98 -19.22 4.96
N ALA A 267 12.00 -18.44 4.48
CA ALA A 267 10.62 -18.89 4.27
C ALA A 267 10.29 -19.20 2.80
N VAL A 268 11.26 -19.06 1.89
CA VAL A 268 11.07 -19.38 0.48
C VAL A 268 11.27 -20.88 0.25
N GLU A 269 10.26 -21.52 -0.34
CA GLU A 269 10.31 -22.92 -0.72
C GLU A 269 11.40 -23.17 -1.77
N LYS A 270 12.04 -24.37 -1.70
CA LYS A 270 13.17 -24.74 -2.58
C LYS A 270 12.86 -24.54 -4.07
N ARG A 271 11.62 -24.80 -4.48
CA ARG A 271 11.17 -24.67 -5.86
C ARG A 271 11.20 -23.21 -6.34
N ASP A 272 10.89 -22.26 -5.46
CA ASP A 272 10.82 -20.85 -5.76
C ASP A 272 12.16 -20.11 -5.63
N LEU A 273 13.15 -20.72 -4.93
CA LEU A 273 14.44 -20.10 -4.64
C LEU A 273 15.18 -19.55 -5.87
N PRO A 274 15.30 -20.28 -6.99
CA PRO A 274 16.03 -19.77 -8.15
C PRO A 274 15.45 -18.47 -8.69
N LEU A 275 14.11 -18.35 -8.77
CA LEU A 275 13.43 -17.17 -9.26
C LEU A 275 13.49 -16.03 -8.23
N PHE A 276 13.37 -16.34 -6.93
CA PHE A 276 13.56 -15.37 -5.84
C PHE A 276 14.94 -14.70 -5.92
N GLU A 277 16.02 -15.52 -5.97
CA GLU A 277 17.39 -15.00 -6.03
C GLU A 277 17.67 -14.22 -7.32
N TYR A 278 17.17 -14.73 -8.44
CA TYR A 278 17.30 -14.03 -9.72
C TYR A 278 16.65 -12.65 -9.66
N PHE A 279 15.40 -12.58 -9.18
CA PHE A 279 14.65 -11.32 -9.14
C PHE A 279 15.27 -10.31 -8.16
N THR A 280 15.56 -10.74 -6.94
CA THR A 280 16.11 -9.85 -5.90
C THR A 280 17.50 -9.32 -6.27
N ARG A 281 18.33 -10.12 -6.95
CA ARG A 281 19.66 -9.72 -7.45
C ARG A 281 19.57 -8.72 -8.60
N ASN A 282 18.66 -8.95 -9.55
CA ASN A 282 18.60 -8.16 -10.78
C ASN A 282 17.71 -6.91 -10.67
N TYR A 283 16.67 -6.94 -9.85
CA TYR A 283 15.69 -5.87 -9.73
C TYR A 283 15.62 -5.29 -8.31
N GLY A 284 15.79 -6.09 -7.29
CA GLY A 284 15.46 -5.71 -5.93
C GLY A 284 13.95 -5.72 -5.71
N GLY A 285 13.43 -4.64 -5.13
CA GLY A 285 11.98 -4.48 -4.93
C GLY A 285 11.47 -5.02 -3.60
N GLY A 286 10.18 -4.90 -3.38
CA GLY A 286 9.54 -5.26 -2.12
C GLY A 286 8.85 -6.61 -2.18
N VAL A 287 9.04 -7.39 -1.13
CA VAL A 287 8.41 -8.71 -0.92
C VAL A 287 7.10 -8.55 -0.15
N SER A 288 6.06 -9.22 -0.61
CA SER A 288 4.74 -9.29 0.03
C SER A 288 4.22 -10.74 0.07
N GLY A 289 3.18 -11.01 0.85
CA GLY A 289 2.56 -12.32 0.99
C GLY A 289 2.62 -12.86 2.42
N VAL A 290 2.35 -14.15 2.58
CA VAL A 290 2.26 -14.85 3.88
C VAL A 290 3.50 -14.64 4.77
N VAL A 291 4.67 -14.52 4.17
CA VAL A 291 5.94 -14.30 4.89
C VAL A 291 5.91 -13.06 5.81
N LEU A 292 5.02 -12.11 5.55
CA LEU A 292 4.87 -10.89 6.36
C LEU A 292 3.83 -11.02 7.48
N GLN A 293 3.03 -12.08 7.50
CA GLN A 293 1.88 -12.26 8.40
C GLN A 293 2.27 -12.09 9.88
N LYS A 294 3.23 -12.87 10.34
CA LYS A 294 3.68 -12.83 11.74
C LYS A 294 4.32 -11.50 12.10
N THR A 295 5.12 -10.94 11.18
CA THR A 295 5.81 -9.67 11.45
C THR A 295 4.82 -8.51 11.53
N SER A 296 3.87 -8.40 10.59
CA SER A 296 2.85 -7.34 10.59
C SER A 296 1.95 -7.44 11.82
N LEU A 297 1.54 -8.65 12.22
CA LEU A 297 0.74 -8.87 13.42
C LEU A 297 1.47 -8.42 14.69
N ASN A 298 2.73 -8.84 14.85
CA ASN A 298 3.53 -8.48 16.01
C ASN A 298 3.80 -6.97 16.10
N LEU A 299 4.07 -6.31 14.98
CA LEU A 299 4.26 -4.87 14.93
C LEU A 299 2.98 -4.13 15.32
N CYS A 300 1.81 -4.57 14.82
CA CYS A 300 0.53 -3.95 15.19
C CYS A 300 0.18 -4.16 16.65
N ALA A 301 0.39 -5.37 17.19
CA ALA A 301 0.17 -5.66 18.62
C ALA A 301 1.09 -4.81 19.51
N TYR A 302 2.36 -4.68 19.13
CA TYR A 302 3.30 -3.82 19.82
C TYR A 302 2.88 -2.36 19.80
N ALA A 303 2.52 -1.84 18.61
CA ALA A 303 2.05 -0.47 18.45
C ALA A 303 0.77 -0.20 19.25
N ALA A 304 -0.18 -1.15 19.30
CA ALA A 304 -1.40 -1.01 20.08
C ALA A 304 -1.10 -0.86 21.58
N ASN A 305 -0.21 -1.69 22.11
CA ASN A 305 0.23 -1.59 23.50
C ASN A 305 0.92 -0.25 23.80
N LYS A 306 1.75 0.22 22.85
CA LYS A 306 2.46 1.49 23.01
C LYS A 306 1.50 2.68 22.95
N VAL A 307 0.56 2.71 22.03
CA VAL A 307 -0.46 3.77 21.91
C VAL A 307 -1.33 3.80 23.18
N ALA A 308 -1.72 2.63 23.72
CA ALA A 308 -2.46 2.55 24.98
C ALA A 308 -1.69 3.15 26.17
N GLN A 309 -0.36 3.03 26.20
CA GLN A 309 0.49 3.64 27.21
C GLN A 309 0.63 5.17 27.04
N LEU A 310 0.64 5.64 25.79
CA LEU A 310 0.78 7.07 25.48
C LEU A 310 -0.51 7.86 25.71
N ILE A 311 -1.66 7.19 25.75
CA ILE A 311 -2.99 7.73 26.04
C ILE A 311 -3.25 9.03 25.26
N PRO A 312 -3.31 9.00 23.93
CA PRO A 312 -3.63 10.19 23.14
C PRO A 312 -5.03 10.71 23.52
N ASP A 313 -5.20 12.01 23.58
CA ASP A 313 -6.48 12.68 23.88
C ASP A 313 -7.43 12.76 22.69
N TYR A 314 -7.09 12.07 21.60
CA TYR A 314 -7.87 11.98 20.36
C TYR A 314 -7.79 10.57 19.74
N GLU A 315 -8.63 10.29 18.75
CA GLU A 315 -8.64 9.00 18.05
C GLU A 315 -7.33 8.76 17.27
N PHE A 316 -6.58 7.72 17.64
CA PHE A 316 -5.41 7.24 16.91
C PHE A 316 -5.59 5.78 16.55
N HIS A 317 -5.69 5.47 15.26
CA HIS A 317 -5.96 4.10 14.80
C HIS A 317 -4.73 3.43 14.18
N ILE A 318 -4.69 2.10 14.31
CA ILE A 318 -3.65 1.25 13.74
C ILE A 318 -4.28 0.39 12.65
N ILE A 319 -3.69 0.46 11.46
CA ILE A 319 -4.07 -0.38 10.32
C ILE A 319 -2.98 -1.43 10.11
N ARG A 320 -3.39 -2.68 9.94
CA ARG A 320 -2.48 -3.78 9.58
C ARG A 320 -2.51 -4.03 8.08
N SER A 321 -1.33 -4.13 7.47
CA SER A 321 -1.16 -4.57 6.08
C SER A 321 -0.12 -5.68 5.98
N GLY A 322 -0.36 -6.63 5.08
CA GLY A 322 0.57 -7.72 4.75
C GLY A 322 0.26 -9.03 5.44
N GLY A 323 0.21 -10.09 4.65
CA GLY A 323 0.01 -11.47 5.09
C GLY A 323 -1.41 -11.79 5.56
N ILE A 324 -2.42 -11.03 5.12
CA ILE A 324 -3.83 -11.31 5.40
C ILE A 324 -4.40 -12.03 4.18
N GLU A 325 -4.71 -13.31 4.30
CA GLU A 325 -5.20 -14.14 3.20
C GLU A 325 -6.61 -14.70 3.45
N ASN A 326 -6.99 -14.84 4.71
CA ASN A 326 -8.27 -15.41 5.11
C ASN A 326 -8.80 -14.77 6.40
N ALA A 327 -10.01 -15.15 6.81
CA ALA A 327 -10.66 -14.58 7.98
C ALA A 327 -9.96 -14.90 9.32
N GLN A 328 -9.16 -15.96 9.38
CA GLN A 328 -8.40 -16.31 10.59
C GLN A 328 -7.18 -15.42 10.81
N ASP A 329 -6.78 -14.67 9.78
CA ASP A 329 -5.66 -13.74 9.85
C ASP A 329 -6.07 -12.37 10.43
N LEU A 330 -7.36 -12.18 10.67
CA LEU A 330 -7.94 -10.96 11.24
C LEU A 330 -7.95 -11.00 12.77
#